data_d86a61fc1bf0fee6972747644bd4b143
#
_entry.id   d86a61fc1bf0fee6972747644bd4b143
#
_cell.length_a   1.000
_cell.length_b   1.000
_cell.length_c   1.000
_cell.angle_alpha   90.00
_cell.angle_beta   90.00
_cell.angle_gamma   90.00
#
_symmetry.space_group_name_H-M   'P 1'
#
loop_
_entity.id
_entity.type
_entity.pdbx_description
1 polymer ?
#
loop_
_entity_poly.entity_id
_entity_poly.type
_entity_poly.pdbx_seq_one_letter_code
_entity_poly.pdbx_strand_id
1 'polypeptide(L)'
;MRVLLAPMEGVLDSLVRELLTEVNDYDLCITEFLRVVDQLLPAKSFYKLCPELHQASRTSSGTLVRIQLLGQHPQWLAENAARAVELGSWGADLNCGCPSKLVNGSGGGATLLKDPDLIYRGAKAMREAVPAHLPVTVKIRLGWDSDARQFEIADAVQQAGATELVVHGRTKEDGYKAERINWAAIGEIRKRLSIPVIANGEIWDWQSAQDCMAATGCDAVMVGRGALN
;
A
#
# COMPACT_ATOMS: atom_id res chain seq x y z
N MET A 1 17.34 -8.63 0.03
CA MET A 1 16.06 -8.28 -0.65
C MET A 1 14.97 -8.27 0.40
N ARG A 2 14.17 -7.22 0.42
CA ARG A 2 13.00 -7.12 1.30
C ARG A 2 11.75 -7.47 0.49
N VAL A 3 10.90 -8.36 1.01
CA VAL A 3 9.70 -8.86 0.32
C VAL A 3 8.45 -8.56 1.15
N LEU A 4 7.51 -7.83 0.56
CA LEU A 4 6.26 -7.47 1.19
C LEU A 4 5.10 -8.25 0.55
N LEU A 5 4.11 -8.60 1.37
CA LEU A 5 2.86 -9.19 0.90
C LEU A 5 1.82 -8.10 0.64
N ALA A 6 1.34 -8.04 -0.60
CA ALA A 6 0.43 -6.99 -1.05
C ALA A 6 -0.99 -7.15 -0.51
N PRO A 7 -1.70 -6.05 -0.22
CA PRO A 7 -3.12 -6.10 0.07
C PRO A 7 -3.92 -6.60 -1.15
N MET A 8 -4.77 -7.60 -0.93
CA MET A 8 -5.63 -8.19 -1.97
C MET A 8 -7.03 -8.38 -1.40
N GLU A 9 -7.93 -7.43 -1.70
CA GLU A 9 -9.32 -7.44 -1.19
C GLU A 9 -10.05 -8.72 -1.58
N GLY A 10 -10.71 -9.36 -0.60
CA GLY A 10 -11.43 -10.61 -0.76
C GLY A 10 -10.52 -11.85 -0.85
N VAL A 11 -9.20 -11.68 -0.68
CA VAL A 11 -8.22 -12.78 -0.79
C VAL A 11 -7.30 -12.84 0.41
N LEU A 12 -6.66 -11.72 0.76
CA LEU A 12 -5.62 -11.68 1.80
C LEU A 12 -6.21 -11.36 3.17
N ASP A 13 -7.14 -12.17 3.64
CA ASP A 13 -7.62 -12.10 5.02
C ASP A 13 -6.56 -12.58 6.04
N SER A 14 -6.88 -12.55 7.32
CA SER A 14 -5.95 -12.93 8.38
C SER A 14 -5.51 -14.39 8.29
N LEU A 15 -6.39 -15.30 7.87
CA LEU A 15 -6.05 -16.71 7.70
C LEU A 15 -5.03 -16.92 6.58
N VAL A 16 -5.25 -16.26 5.43
CA VAL A 16 -4.33 -16.36 4.29
C VAL A 16 -2.99 -15.70 4.62
N ARG A 17 -2.97 -14.56 5.35
CA ARG A 17 -1.71 -13.96 5.83
C ARG A 17 -0.95 -14.93 6.73
N GLU A 18 -1.63 -15.56 7.67
CA GLU A 18 -1.04 -16.54 8.59
C GLU A 18 -0.39 -17.68 7.81
N LEU A 19 -1.14 -18.34 6.91
CA LEU A 19 -0.65 -19.46 6.10
C LEU A 19 0.53 -19.08 5.21
N LEU A 20 0.46 -17.94 4.52
CA LEU A 20 1.52 -17.52 3.62
C LEU A 20 2.82 -17.15 4.37
N THR A 21 2.70 -16.56 5.56
CA THR A 21 3.87 -16.19 6.37
C THR A 21 4.44 -17.36 7.16
N GLU A 22 3.69 -18.45 7.33
CA GLU A 22 4.20 -19.70 7.89
C GLU A 22 5.12 -20.45 6.91
N VAL A 23 4.81 -20.35 5.60
CA VAL A 23 5.55 -21.11 4.56
C VAL A 23 6.56 -20.25 3.79
N ASN A 24 6.53 -18.94 3.94
CA ASN A 24 7.45 -18.01 3.25
C ASN A 24 7.90 -16.88 4.18
N ASP A 25 9.12 -16.41 3.97
CA ASP A 25 9.71 -15.29 4.71
C ASP A 25 9.29 -13.95 4.08
N TYR A 26 8.20 -13.37 4.59
CA TYR A 26 7.81 -11.99 4.29
C TYR A 26 8.27 -11.04 5.39
N ASP A 27 8.77 -9.87 5.01
CA ASP A 27 9.17 -8.83 5.97
C ASP A 27 7.99 -8.04 6.53
N LEU A 28 6.90 -7.95 5.75
CA LEU A 28 5.71 -7.18 6.11
C LEU A 28 4.50 -7.64 5.30
N CYS A 29 3.36 -7.74 5.94
CA CYS A 29 2.05 -7.85 5.31
C CYS A 29 1.31 -6.51 5.40
N ILE A 30 0.68 -6.08 4.31
CA ILE A 30 -0.30 -5.00 4.33
C ILE A 30 -1.69 -5.63 4.28
N THR A 31 -2.58 -5.24 5.19
CA THR A 31 -3.93 -5.80 5.24
C THR A 31 -4.76 -5.38 4.01
N GLU A 32 -5.86 -6.08 3.78
CA GLU A 32 -6.95 -5.50 3.01
C GLU A 32 -7.32 -4.13 3.58
N PHE A 33 -7.98 -3.27 2.80
CA PHE A 33 -8.23 -1.93 3.28
C PHE A 33 -9.47 -1.81 4.19
N LEU A 34 -9.38 -0.96 5.20
CA LEU A 34 -10.55 -0.37 5.88
C LEU A 34 -11.03 0.85 5.10
N ARG A 35 -12.28 0.83 4.71
CA ARG A 35 -12.89 1.97 4.01
C ARG A 35 -13.28 3.05 5.00
N VAL A 36 -12.67 4.22 4.85
CA VAL A 36 -12.90 5.42 5.67
C VAL A 36 -13.67 6.44 4.84
N VAL A 37 -14.88 6.77 5.25
CA VAL A 37 -15.73 7.72 4.54
C VAL A 37 -15.83 9.02 5.34
N ASP A 38 -16.62 9.06 6.41
CA ASP A 38 -17.00 10.26 7.14
C ASP A 38 -17.06 10.07 8.66
N GLN A 39 -16.33 9.06 9.20
CA GLN A 39 -16.32 8.77 10.62
C GLN A 39 -15.08 8.04 11.09
N LEU A 40 -14.83 8.12 12.39
CA LEU A 40 -13.90 7.25 13.08
C LEU A 40 -14.53 5.86 13.23
N LEU A 41 -13.89 4.85 12.66
CA LEU A 41 -14.36 3.47 12.73
C LEU A 41 -14.21 2.89 14.15
N PRO A 42 -15.15 2.05 14.59
CA PRO A 42 -15.04 1.40 15.90
C PRO A 42 -13.89 0.39 15.93
N ALA A 43 -13.25 0.22 17.09
CA ALA A 43 -12.11 -0.70 17.28
C ALA A 43 -12.39 -2.12 16.78
N LYS A 44 -13.63 -2.60 16.91
CA LYS A 44 -14.04 -3.92 16.40
C LYS A 44 -13.81 -4.11 14.89
N SER A 45 -13.88 -3.03 14.11
CA SER A 45 -13.63 -3.08 12.66
C SER A 45 -12.16 -3.36 12.37
N PHE A 46 -11.26 -2.76 13.14
CA PHE A 46 -9.81 -3.00 13.06
C PHE A 46 -9.45 -4.42 13.48
N TYR A 47 -9.96 -4.89 14.61
CA TYR A 47 -9.72 -6.26 15.08
C TYR A 47 -10.31 -7.34 14.17
N LYS A 48 -11.46 -7.06 13.53
CA LYS A 48 -12.04 -7.98 12.54
C LYS A 48 -11.15 -8.13 11.31
N LEU A 49 -10.57 -7.02 10.83
CA LEU A 49 -9.68 -7.02 9.67
C LEU A 49 -8.30 -7.58 10.01
N CYS A 50 -7.78 -7.22 11.18
CA CYS A 50 -6.42 -7.50 11.62
C CYS A 50 -6.43 -8.07 13.06
N PRO A 51 -6.80 -9.35 13.24
CA PRO A 51 -6.72 -9.99 14.56
C PRO A 51 -5.30 -9.99 15.14
N GLU A 52 -4.28 -9.89 14.28
CA GLU A 52 -2.87 -9.79 14.63
C GLU A 52 -2.56 -8.60 15.57
N LEU A 53 -3.45 -7.62 15.66
CA LEU A 53 -3.35 -6.53 16.66
C LEU A 53 -3.30 -7.05 18.09
N HIS A 54 -3.94 -8.21 18.38
CA HIS A 54 -3.85 -8.87 19.69
C HIS A 54 -2.49 -9.52 19.95
N GLN A 55 -1.62 -9.61 18.94
CA GLN A 55 -0.30 -10.24 18.97
C GLN A 55 0.80 -9.27 18.54
N ALA A 56 0.73 -8.02 19.02
CA ALA A 56 1.67 -6.95 18.68
C ALA A 56 1.82 -6.71 17.16
N SER A 57 0.70 -6.83 16.42
CA SER A 57 0.63 -6.65 14.96
C SER A 57 1.56 -7.59 14.19
N ARG A 58 1.59 -8.87 14.60
CA ARG A 58 2.41 -9.92 13.96
C ARG A 58 1.59 -11.17 13.72
N THR A 59 1.93 -11.88 12.64
CA THR A 59 1.49 -13.26 12.44
C THR A 59 2.20 -14.20 13.44
N SER A 60 1.77 -15.45 13.56
CA SER A 60 2.41 -16.42 14.45
C SER A 60 3.86 -16.71 14.08
N SER A 61 4.23 -16.59 12.80
CA SER A 61 5.62 -16.66 12.31
C SER A 61 6.46 -15.42 12.66
N GLY A 62 5.85 -14.36 13.21
CA GLY A 62 6.53 -13.14 13.61
C GLY A 62 6.54 -12.03 12.57
N THR A 63 5.95 -12.24 11.38
CA THR A 63 5.87 -11.23 10.33
C THR A 63 5.00 -10.06 10.75
N LEU A 64 5.50 -8.84 10.59
CA LEU A 64 4.77 -7.62 10.89
C LEU A 64 3.54 -7.45 9.98
N VAL A 65 2.47 -6.89 10.53
CA VAL A 65 1.25 -6.56 9.80
C VAL A 65 0.94 -5.08 9.95
N ARG A 66 0.63 -4.41 8.84
CA ARG A 66 0.26 -3.00 8.80
C ARG A 66 -1.14 -2.84 8.24
N ILE A 67 -1.98 -2.07 8.93
CA ILE A 67 -3.33 -1.75 8.47
C ILE A 67 -3.27 -0.77 7.31
N GLN A 68 -4.04 -1.07 6.26
CA GLN A 68 -4.26 -0.17 5.14
C GLN A 68 -5.62 0.53 5.27
N LEU A 69 -5.63 1.84 5.05
CA LEU A 69 -6.83 2.66 4.97
C LEU A 69 -7.13 3.05 3.52
N LEU A 70 -8.40 3.24 3.20
CA LEU A 70 -8.85 3.74 1.92
C LEU A 70 -9.91 4.82 2.13
N GLY A 71 -9.67 6.02 1.61
CA GLY A 71 -10.56 7.17 1.75
C GLY A 71 -9.99 8.40 1.07
N GLN A 72 -10.71 9.52 1.13
CA GLN A 72 -10.29 10.79 0.54
C GLN A 72 -10.30 11.98 1.52
N HIS A 73 -10.95 11.85 2.67
CA HIS A 73 -11.08 12.94 3.63
C HIS A 73 -9.91 12.94 4.62
N PRO A 74 -9.03 13.97 4.59
CA PRO A 74 -7.81 14.00 5.40
C PRO A 74 -8.07 13.83 6.91
N GLN A 75 -9.11 14.50 7.45
CA GLN A 75 -9.46 14.40 8.87
C GLN A 75 -9.76 12.94 9.26
N TRP A 76 -10.64 12.27 8.51
CA TRP A 76 -11.03 10.91 8.86
C TRP A 76 -9.91 9.89 8.61
N LEU A 77 -9.06 10.13 7.60
CA LEU A 77 -7.85 9.33 7.40
C LEU A 77 -6.89 9.49 8.59
N ALA A 78 -6.67 10.71 9.08
CA ALA A 78 -5.83 10.98 10.24
C ALA A 78 -6.36 10.28 11.50
N GLU A 79 -7.64 10.44 11.82
CA GLU A 79 -8.26 9.85 13.02
C GLU A 79 -8.22 8.31 12.99
N ASN A 80 -8.49 7.70 11.82
CA ASN A 80 -8.42 6.25 11.68
C ASN A 80 -6.99 5.72 11.66
N ALA A 81 -6.02 6.47 11.13
CA ALA A 81 -4.60 6.11 11.21
C ALA A 81 -4.09 6.16 12.67
N ALA A 82 -4.45 7.21 13.42
CA ALA A 82 -4.16 7.30 14.85
C ALA A 82 -4.77 6.12 15.61
N ARG A 83 -6.04 5.78 15.33
CA ARG A 83 -6.72 4.63 15.95
C ARG A 83 -6.02 3.31 15.59
N ALA A 84 -5.61 3.11 14.34
CA ALA A 84 -4.91 1.90 13.93
C ALA A 84 -3.64 1.67 14.76
N VAL A 85 -2.80 2.69 14.93
CA VAL A 85 -1.54 2.59 15.69
C VAL A 85 -1.77 2.54 17.20
N GLU A 86 -2.80 3.20 17.72
CA GLU A 86 -3.25 3.08 19.11
C GLU A 86 -3.63 1.64 19.45
N LEU A 87 -4.27 0.93 18.52
CA LEU A 87 -4.64 -0.49 18.64
C LEU A 87 -3.47 -1.45 18.38
N GLY A 88 -2.29 -0.96 18.02
CA GLY A 88 -1.07 -1.74 17.88
C GLY A 88 -0.57 -1.96 16.46
N SER A 89 -1.21 -1.42 15.42
CA SER A 89 -0.73 -1.54 14.04
C SER A 89 0.69 -1.00 13.88
N TRP A 90 1.52 -1.72 13.11
CA TRP A 90 2.88 -1.28 12.77
C TRP A 90 2.86 -0.17 11.71
N GLY A 91 2.37 1.01 12.11
CA GLY A 91 2.12 2.12 11.22
C GLY A 91 0.78 2.04 10.49
N ALA A 92 0.63 2.82 9.44
CA ALA A 92 -0.57 2.86 8.60
C ALA A 92 -0.19 3.04 7.14
N ASP A 93 -0.96 2.45 6.24
CA ASP A 93 -0.79 2.56 4.78
C ASP A 93 -2.03 3.20 4.15
N LEU A 94 -1.84 4.02 3.11
CA LEU A 94 -2.91 4.64 2.34
C LEU A 94 -3.05 3.98 0.97
N ASN A 95 -4.23 3.46 0.66
CA ASN A 95 -4.55 2.90 -0.64
C ASN A 95 -4.93 3.99 -1.65
N CYS A 96 -4.09 4.18 -2.67
CA CYS A 96 -4.36 5.03 -3.82
C CYS A 96 -4.31 4.23 -5.14
N GLY A 97 -4.53 2.90 -5.09
CA GLY A 97 -4.37 2.04 -6.26
C GLY A 97 -5.53 1.11 -6.57
N CYS A 98 -6.53 0.96 -5.67
CA CYS A 98 -7.66 0.06 -5.90
C CYS A 98 -8.46 0.48 -7.14
N PRO A 99 -8.59 -0.39 -8.17
CA PRO A 99 -9.27 -0.05 -9.41
C PRO A 99 -10.78 -0.30 -9.38
N SER A 100 -11.32 -0.82 -8.27
CA SER A 100 -12.73 -1.19 -8.13
C SER A 100 -13.68 -0.02 -8.44
N LYS A 101 -14.68 -0.25 -9.29
CA LYS A 101 -15.69 0.76 -9.61
C LYS A 101 -16.46 1.24 -8.39
N LEU A 102 -16.78 0.34 -7.47
CA LEU A 102 -17.49 0.66 -6.23
C LEU A 102 -16.65 1.59 -5.32
N VAL A 103 -15.35 1.31 -5.21
CA VAL A 103 -14.41 2.13 -4.43
C VAL A 103 -14.24 3.50 -5.08
N ASN A 104 -13.97 3.53 -6.38
CA ASN A 104 -13.72 4.76 -7.13
C ASN A 104 -14.96 5.66 -7.20
N GLY A 105 -16.15 5.09 -7.23
CA GLY A 105 -17.43 5.85 -7.20
C GLY A 105 -17.64 6.62 -5.90
N SER A 106 -16.95 6.28 -4.82
CA SER A 106 -16.99 6.98 -3.53
C SER A 106 -15.77 7.87 -3.27
N GLY A 107 -14.92 8.09 -4.27
CA GLY A 107 -13.81 9.03 -4.22
C GLY A 107 -12.52 8.52 -3.60
N GLY A 108 -12.41 7.22 -3.26
CA GLY A 108 -11.19 6.61 -2.71
C GLY A 108 -10.40 5.77 -3.72
N GLY A 109 -9.31 5.16 -3.28
CA GLY A 109 -8.48 4.27 -4.08
C GLY A 109 -7.85 4.98 -5.28
N ALA A 110 -7.89 4.36 -6.46
CA ALA A 110 -7.26 4.90 -7.66
C ALA A 110 -7.82 6.26 -8.12
N THR A 111 -9.01 6.66 -7.68
CA THR A 111 -9.58 7.98 -8.01
C THR A 111 -8.68 9.13 -7.53
N LEU A 112 -7.95 8.93 -6.43
CA LEU A 112 -7.01 9.94 -5.92
C LEU A 112 -5.85 10.24 -6.88
N LEU A 113 -5.52 9.30 -7.79
CA LEU A 113 -4.47 9.50 -8.81
C LEU A 113 -4.79 10.62 -9.81
N LYS A 114 -6.06 11.02 -9.92
CA LYS A 114 -6.49 12.14 -10.77
C LYS A 114 -6.06 13.50 -10.21
N ASP A 115 -5.88 13.58 -8.89
CA ASP A 115 -5.52 14.80 -8.20
C ASP A 115 -4.46 14.53 -7.12
N PRO A 116 -3.17 14.72 -7.41
CA PRO A 116 -2.08 14.52 -6.47
C PRO A 116 -2.21 15.33 -5.17
N ASP A 117 -2.92 16.46 -5.17
CA ASP A 117 -3.16 17.23 -3.94
C ASP A 117 -4.04 16.46 -2.93
N LEU A 118 -4.98 15.66 -3.41
CA LEU A 118 -5.76 14.78 -2.52
C LEU A 118 -4.88 13.73 -1.84
N ILE A 119 -3.90 13.16 -2.57
CA ILE A 119 -2.93 12.21 -2.01
C ILE A 119 -2.06 12.91 -0.98
N TYR A 120 -1.52 14.09 -1.32
CA TYR A 120 -0.69 14.89 -0.42
C TYR A 120 -1.44 15.18 0.89
N ARG A 121 -2.65 15.73 0.81
CA ARG A 121 -3.43 16.10 2.00
C ARG A 121 -3.80 14.89 2.87
N GLY A 122 -4.20 13.79 2.25
CA GLY A 122 -4.54 12.56 2.97
C GLY A 122 -3.32 11.95 3.67
N ALA A 123 -2.23 11.76 2.94
CA ALA A 123 -1.01 11.17 3.47
C ALA A 123 -0.36 12.08 4.54
N LYS A 124 -0.37 13.41 4.35
CA LYS A 124 0.15 14.37 5.33
C LYS A 124 -0.66 14.32 6.62
N ALA A 125 -1.99 14.32 6.54
CA ALA A 125 -2.84 14.22 7.71
C ALA A 125 -2.60 12.93 8.49
N MET A 126 -2.43 11.80 7.81
CA MET A 126 -2.05 10.53 8.44
C MET A 126 -0.66 10.65 9.09
N ARG A 127 0.34 11.24 8.40
CA ARG A 127 1.69 11.40 8.95
C ARG A 127 1.71 12.24 10.23
N GLU A 128 0.93 13.31 10.27
CA GLU A 128 0.85 14.20 11.44
C GLU A 128 0.13 13.53 12.63
N ALA A 129 -0.81 12.62 12.36
CA ALA A 129 -1.57 11.91 13.39
C ALA A 129 -0.87 10.65 13.94
N VAL A 130 0.05 10.07 13.18
CA VAL A 130 0.79 8.86 13.57
C VAL A 130 2.12 9.27 14.22
N PRO A 131 2.53 8.66 15.37
CA PRO A 131 3.83 8.94 15.99
C PRO A 131 5.00 8.82 15.00
N ALA A 132 6.00 9.70 15.12
CA ALA A 132 7.11 9.82 14.17
C ALA A 132 7.94 8.54 14.01
N HIS A 133 8.01 7.69 15.04
CA HIS A 133 8.73 6.41 15.00
C HIS A 133 7.99 5.28 14.27
N LEU A 134 6.71 5.47 13.95
CA LEU A 134 5.91 4.50 13.20
C LEU A 134 5.76 4.94 11.73
N PRO A 135 5.83 3.99 10.79
CA PRO A 135 5.75 4.33 9.37
C PRO A 135 4.34 4.74 8.94
N VAL A 136 4.30 5.70 8.02
CA VAL A 136 3.13 6.00 7.18
C VAL A 136 3.55 5.80 5.75
N THR A 137 2.87 4.91 5.04
CA THR A 137 3.21 4.52 3.67
C THR A 137 2.04 4.75 2.74
N VAL A 138 2.32 4.80 1.45
CA VAL A 138 1.29 4.97 0.42
C VAL A 138 1.50 3.95 -0.68
N LYS A 139 0.42 3.35 -1.16
CA LYS A 139 0.44 2.43 -2.30
C LYS A 139 -0.31 3.04 -3.48
N ILE A 140 0.39 3.26 -4.59
CA ILE A 140 -0.13 3.90 -5.81
C ILE A 140 -0.07 2.98 -7.03
N ARG A 141 -0.69 3.44 -8.11
CA ARG A 141 -0.41 3.06 -9.50
C ARG A 141 0.29 4.20 -10.21
N LEU A 142 0.77 3.98 -11.45
CA LEU A 142 1.45 5.00 -12.26
C LEU A 142 0.55 6.20 -12.61
N GLY A 143 -0.75 5.99 -12.59
CA GLY A 143 -1.75 7.01 -12.86
C GLY A 143 -3.14 6.41 -13.03
N TRP A 144 -4.11 7.25 -13.40
CA TRP A 144 -5.48 6.82 -13.67
C TRP A 144 -5.60 6.18 -15.06
N ASP A 145 -5.47 6.98 -16.11
CA ASP A 145 -5.59 6.61 -17.52
C ASP A 145 -4.23 6.56 -18.25
N SER A 146 -3.26 7.29 -17.75
CA SER A 146 -1.91 7.36 -18.27
C SER A 146 -0.91 7.59 -17.12
N ASP A 147 0.37 7.43 -17.40
CA ASP A 147 1.49 7.69 -16.49
C ASP A 147 2.01 9.14 -16.57
N ALA A 148 1.33 10.01 -17.31
CA ALA A 148 1.77 11.39 -17.53
C ALA A 148 1.99 12.19 -16.23
N ARG A 149 1.23 11.87 -15.17
CA ARG A 149 1.33 12.53 -13.87
C ARG A 149 2.08 11.70 -12.81
N GLN A 150 2.77 10.63 -13.19
CA GLN A 150 3.42 9.71 -12.24
C GLN A 150 4.39 10.42 -11.29
N PHE A 151 5.10 11.43 -11.77
CA PHE A 151 6.04 12.18 -10.95
C PHE A 151 5.35 13.16 -9.98
N GLU A 152 4.28 13.81 -10.42
CA GLU A 152 3.47 14.67 -9.53
C GLU A 152 2.86 13.85 -8.38
N ILE A 153 2.35 12.65 -8.70
CA ILE A 153 1.80 11.70 -7.72
C ILE A 153 2.89 11.26 -6.73
N ALA A 154 4.06 10.87 -7.23
CA ALA A 154 5.17 10.42 -6.41
C ALA A 154 5.73 11.54 -5.50
N ASP A 155 5.90 12.75 -6.06
CA ASP A 155 6.33 13.93 -5.30
C ASP A 155 5.34 14.28 -4.19
N ALA A 156 4.03 14.21 -4.47
CA ALA A 156 2.99 14.46 -3.46
C ALA A 156 3.11 13.52 -2.26
N VAL A 157 3.40 12.24 -2.48
CA VAL A 157 3.62 11.25 -1.42
C VAL A 157 4.85 11.61 -0.58
N GLN A 158 5.98 11.92 -1.21
CA GLN A 158 7.20 12.28 -0.49
C GLN A 158 7.03 13.59 0.29
N GLN A 159 6.43 14.61 -0.33
CA GLN A 159 6.19 15.91 0.31
C GLN A 159 5.23 15.82 1.49
N ALA A 160 4.31 14.85 1.48
CA ALA A 160 3.43 14.56 2.60
C ALA A 160 4.18 13.98 3.82
N GLY A 161 5.43 13.57 3.67
CA GLY A 161 6.23 12.96 4.73
C GLY A 161 6.03 11.45 4.86
N ALA A 162 5.51 10.78 3.83
CA ALA A 162 5.43 9.32 3.82
C ALA A 162 6.84 8.70 3.93
N THR A 163 6.93 7.58 4.64
CA THR A 163 8.21 6.90 4.91
C THR A 163 8.65 5.97 3.79
N GLU A 164 7.71 5.46 3.01
CA GLU A 164 7.95 4.59 1.86
C GLU A 164 6.80 4.73 0.84
N LEU A 165 7.08 4.45 -0.41
CA LEU A 165 6.11 4.43 -1.50
C LEU A 165 6.12 3.08 -2.20
N VAL A 166 4.96 2.41 -2.29
CA VAL A 166 4.77 1.22 -3.13
C VAL A 166 4.16 1.63 -4.46
N VAL A 167 4.79 1.26 -5.55
CA VAL A 167 4.33 1.57 -6.91
C VAL A 167 3.96 0.30 -7.67
N HIS A 168 2.68 0.15 -7.99
CA HIS A 168 2.23 -0.84 -8.96
C HIS A 168 2.49 -0.31 -10.37
N GLY A 169 3.30 -1.01 -11.15
CA GLY A 169 3.79 -0.59 -12.47
C GLY A 169 2.74 -0.58 -13.58
N ARG A 170 1.51 -0.18 -13.28
CA ARG A 170 0.38 -0.02 -14.22
C ARG A 170 -0.44 1.20 -13.86
N THR A 171 -1.17 1.75 -14.85
CA THR A 171 -2.26 2.69 -14.59
C THR A 171 -3.51 1.94 -14.09
N LYS A 172 -4.51 2.68 -13.64
CA LYS A 172 -5.81 2.08 -13.28
C LYS A 172 -6.50 1.47 -14.51
N GLU A 173 -6.41 2.12 -15.67
CA GLU A 173 -7.03 1.65 -16.93
C GLU A 173 -6.35 0.40 -17.49
N ASP A 174 -5.05 0.19 -17.24
CA ASP A 174 -4.34 -1.03 -17.60
C ASP A 174 -4.87 -2.26 -16.83
N GLY A 175 -5.50 -2.04 -15.69
CA GLY A 175 -6.05 -3.09 -14.85
C GLY A 175 -4.98 -4.06 -14.37
N TYR A 176 -5.08 -5.33 -14.82
CA TYR A 176 -4.15 -6.42 -14.49
C TYR A 176 -3.58 -7.11 -15.73
N LYS A 177 -3.58 -6.46 -16.89
CA LYS A 177 -3.02 -6.99 -18.14
C LYS A 177 -1.51 -7.14 -18.00
N ALA A 178 -1.01 -8.37 -18.16
CA ALA A 178 0.42 -8.69 -17.93
C ALA A 178 1.35 -7.84 -18.83
N GLU A 179 0.98 -7.70 -20.10
CA GLU A 179 1.73 -6.95 -21.10
C GLU A 179 1.81 -5.42 -20.85
N ARG A 180 1.04 -4.93 -19.87
CA ARG A 180 1.01 -3.50 -19.50
C ARG A 180 1.88 -3.15 -18.31
N ILE A 181 2.63 -4.13 -17.78
CA ILE A 181 3.57 -3.82 -16.69
C ILE A 181 4.70 -2.90 -17.19
N ASN A 182 4.98 -1.86 -16.45
CA ASN A 182 6.04 -0.89 -16.75
C ASN A 182 6.97 -0.72 -15.54
N TRP A 183 7.91 -1.65 -15.39
CA TRP A 183 8.94 -1.58 -14.33
C TRP A 183 9.90 -0.40 -14.54
N ALA A 184 10.15 -0.01 -15.80
CA ALA A 184 11.02 1.14 -16.08
C ALA A 184 10.47 2.44 -15.47
N ALA A 185 9.15 2.65 -15.54
CA ALA A 185 8.50 3.80 -14.91
C ALA A 185 8.67 3.80 -13.38
N ILE A 186 8.61 2.63 -12.72
CA ILE A 186 8.93 2.50 -11.30
C ILE A 186 10.37 2.95 -11.03
N GLY A 187 11.30 2.53 -11.89
CA GLY A 187 12.71 2.92 -11.80
C GLY A 187 12.94 4.42 -11.91
N GLU A 188 12.21 5.10 -12.79
CA GLU A 188 12.28 6.57 -12.92
C GLU A 188 11.71 7.28 -11.67
N ILE A 189 10.61 6.78 -11.10
CA ILE A 189 10.08 7.28 -9.82
C ILE A 189 11.12 7.08 -8.70
N ARG A 190 11.74 5.90 -8.63
CA ARG A 190 12.75 5.59 -7.61
C ARG A 190 13.95 6.54 -7.69
N LYS A 191 14.44 6.87 -8.89
CA LYS A 191 15.55 7.81 -9.09
C LYS A 191 15.20 9.23 -8.63
N ARG A 192 13.94 9.61 -8.74
CA ARG A 192 13.46 10.95 -8.39
C ARG A 192 13.30 11.16 -6.89
N LEU A 193 12.88 10.13 -6.16
CA LEU A 193 12.54 10.24 -4.74
C LEU A 193 13.73 9.95 -3.83
N SER A 194 13.74 10.57 -2.65
CA SER A 194 14.69 10.26 -1.57
C SER A 194 14.17 9.21 -0.58
N ILE A 195 12.84 8.97 -0.55
CA ILE A 195 12.25 7.90 0.25
C ILE A 195 12.36 6.56 -0.49
N PRO A 196 12.41 5.42 0.22
CA PRO A 196 12.39 4.10 -0.39
C PRO A 196 11.17 3.88 -1.28
N VAL A 197 11.41 3.31 -2.47
CA VAL A 197 10.37 2.90 -3.41
C VAL A 197 10.37 1.37 -3.50
N ILE A 198 9.18 0.78 -3.36
CA ILE A 198 8.96 -0.67 -3.41
C ILE A 198 8.24 -0.99 -4.71
N ALA A 199 8.83 -1.88 -5.49
CA ALA A 199 8.28 -2.27 -6.78
C ALA A 199 7.18 -3.34 -6.63
N ASN A 200 6.07 -3.19 -7.36
CA ASN A 200 4.96 -4.12 -7.35
C ASN A 200 4.41 -4.35 -8.76
N GLY A 201 4.03 -5.59 -9.04
CA GLY A 201 3.37 -6.03 -10.27
C GLY A 201 4.18 -7.04 -11.08
N GLU A 202 3.53 -8.11 -11.52
CA GLU A 202 4.08 -9.23 -12.30
C GLU A 202 5.28 -9.91 -11.64
N ILE A 203 5.23 -10.09 -10.34
CA ILE A 203 6.22 -10.83 -9.56
C ILE A 203 5.57 -12.16 -9.15
N TRP A 204 6.02 -13.26 -9.76
CA TRP A 204 5.43 -14.59 -9.64
C TRP A 204 6.34 -15.61 -8.97
N ASP A 205 7.67 -15.38 -9.07
CA ASP A 205 8.71 -16.27 -8.57
C ASP A 205 9.98 -15.48 -8.26
N TRP A 206 11.00 -16.19 -7.84
CA TRP A 206 12.32 -15.61 -7.55
C TRP A 206 12.92 -14.90 -8.77
N GLN A 207 12.82 -15.48 -9.97
CA GLN A 207 13.42 -14.91 -11.17
C GLN A 207 12.75 -13.57 -11.53
N SER A 208 11.41 -13.52 -11.57
CA SER A 208 10.68 -12.29 -11.84
C SER A 208 10.91 -11.21 -10.77
N ALA A 209 11.17 -11.60 -9.51
CA ALA A 209 11.57 -10.65 -8.47
C ALA A 209 12.95 -10.04 -8.77
N GLN A 210 13.95 -10.86 -9.16
CA GLN A 210 15.28 -10.39 -9.55
C GLN A 210 15.22 -9.48 -10.78
N ASP A 211 14.46 -9.86 -11.80
CA ASP A 211 14.27 -9.08 -13.02
C ASP A 211 13.61 -7.72 -12.73
N CYS A 212 12.61 -7.71 -11.86
CA CYS A 212 11.95 -6.48 -11.41
C CYS A 212 12.93 -5.56 -10.67
N MET A 213 13.74 -6.10 -9.75
CA MET A 213 14.75 -5.32 -9.02
C MET A 213 15.84 -4.77 -9.95
N ALA A 214 16.30 -5.56 -10.91
CA ALA A 214 17.28 -5.13 -11.91
C ALA A 214 16.70 -3.99 -12.79
N ALA A 215 15.45 -4.11 -13.22
CA ALA A 215 14.80 -3.12 -14.07
C ALA A 215 14.48 -1.81 -13.33
N THR A 216 14.14 -1.88 -12.03
CA THR A 216 13.70 -0.73 -11.23
C THR A 216 14.81 -0.10 -10.42
N GLY A 217 15.84 -0.86 -10.06
CA GLY A 217 16.84 -0.47 -9.07
C GLY A 217 16.30 -0.42 -7.63
N CYS A 218 15.10 -0.94 -7.38
CA CYS A 218 14.52 -1.03 -6.04
C CYS A 218 15.19 -2.15 -5.22
N ASP A 219 15.32 -1.94 -3.90
CA ASP A 219 15.87 -2.93 -2.96
C ASP A 219 14.80 -3.83 -2.35
N ALA A 220 13.53 -3.52 -2.62
CA ALA A 220 12.37 -4.20 -2.10
C ALA A 220 11.29 -4.41 -3.17
N VAL A 221 10.58 -5.52 -3.04
CA VAL A 221 9.45 -5.87 -3.90
C VAL A 221 8.21 -6.17 -3.07
N MET A 222 7.04 -5.93 -3.65
CA MET A 222 5.76 -6.33 -3.08
C MET A 222 5.10 -7.36 -3.99
N VAL A 223 4.78 -8.53 -3.42
CA VAL A 223 4.19 -9.67 -4.15
C VAL A 223 2.69 -9.69 -3.89
N GLY A 224 1.90 -9.76 -4.95
CA GLY A 224 0.45 -9.95 -4.89
C GLY A 224 0.06 -11.37 -5.27
N ARG A 225 -0.60 -11.52 -6.42
CA ARG A 225 -1.11 -12.82 -6.91
C ARG A 225 -0.05 -13.92 -6.98
N GLY A 226 1.21 -13.56 -7.22
CA GLY A 226 2.32 -14.52 -7.23
C GLY A 226 2.54 -15.23 -5.90
N ALA A 227 2.07 -14.67 -4.78
CA ALA A 227 2.14 -15.33 -3.48
C ALA A 227 1.18 -16.53 -3.35
N LEU A 228 0.23 -16.66 -4.26
CA LEU A 228 -0.80 -17.72 -4.29
C LEU A 228 -0.49 -18.82 -5.32
N ASN A 229 0.66 -18.75 -5.98
CA ASN A 229 1.06 -19.67 -7.04
C ASN A 229 1.83 -20.88 -6.50
#